data_5be4e9176916dcd6fbe449f9768dc9ed
#
_entry.id   5be4e9176916dcd6fbe449f9768dc9ed
#
_cell.length_a   1.000
_cell.length_b   1.000
_cell.length_c   1.000
_cell.angle_alpha   90.00
_cell.angle_beta   90.00
_cell.angle_gamma   90.00
#
_symmetry.space_group_name_H-M   'P 1'
#
loop_
_entity.id
_entity.type
_entity.pdbx_description
1 polymer ?
#
loop_
_entity_poly.entity_id
_entity_poly.type
_entity_poly.pdbx_seq_one_letter_code
_entity_poly.pdbx_strand_id
1 'polypeptide(L)'
;MERFQFATSPDGVRIAISTLGAGPPVIMIPFWFSYMPVERQLAPARAFFKSVFPSRLHVYYDKRGIGLSDRNPPAFSLDALVSDLETVVDFLSLSEPVLWGPGDGGCVAMAYAAKHPERVSHLILYGAYRSLQSDAPLLEAIVPLMGMEWDLAAQAIAQLANPSADPEARSVIAAVIKSATSREDAIRMLREAIAFDVTPYLSQIQMPTLVMHRRGDRVVPFEAGRELAALIPTTRFVPLEGDSHTFVLGDIAPIVDAVRAFLPEPEGQQAPPSAAGPITILFTDMEGSTALTQLLGDEGAQEVLRTHNQIVRECVQAHGGSIVKTTGDGFMASFPSVGRALDCAIAIQRGLGQHNEAHPNIPIYVRIGLNAGEPVAEEADLFGTSVQAAARICAHAPPGRILAADVVRQLAAGKGFHFVDQGEAKLKGFEEPYRLYEVVC
;
A
#
# COMPACT_ATOMS: atom_id res chain seq x y z
N MET A 1 10.73 -11.43 2.94
CA MET A 1 9.93 -12.50 3.59
C MET A 1 8.96 -11.84 4.54
N GLU A 2 7.69 -12.16 4.45
CA GLU A 2 6.65 -11.62 5.31
C GLU A 2 6.83 -12.17 6.73
N ARG A 3 6.91 -11.29 7.73
CA ARG A 3 7.06 -11.72 9.13
C ARG A 3 5.72 -11.53 9.82
N PHE A 4 5.13 -12.62 10.30
CA PHE A 4 4.03 -12.59 11.24
C PHE A 4 4.60 -12.47 12.65
N GLN A 5 4.00 -11.59 13.44
CA GLN A 5 4.31 -11.37 14.84
C GLN A 5 3.04 -11.67 15.66
N PHE A 6 3.20 -11.93 16.92
CA PHE A 6 2.07 -12.23 17.82
C PHE A 6 2.20 -11.38 19.07
N ALA A 7 1.12 -10.69 19.41
CA ALA A 7 0.96 -10.00 20.69
C ALA A 7 -0.13 -10.69 21.50
N THR A 8 -0.08 -10.59 22.81
CA THR A 8 -1.07 -11.21 23.71
C THR A 8 -1.89 -10.11 24.38
N SER A 9 -3.20 -10.13 24.16
CA SER A 9 -4.16 -9.24 24.83
C SER A 9 -4.22 -9.50 26.34
N PRO A 10 -4.70 -8.55 27.14
CA PRO A 10 -4.79 -8.71 28.61
C PRO A 10 -5.61 -9.92 29.09
N ASP A 11 -6.56 -10.39 28.27
CA ASP A 11 -7.37 -11.59 28.52
C ASP A 11 -6.73 -12.90 28.02
N GLY A 12 -5.46 -12.83 27.56
CA GLY A 12 -4.66 -13.98 27.15
C GLY A 12 -4.80 -14.42 25.71
N VAL A 13 -5.61 -13.71 24.88
CA VAL A 13 -5.79 -14.04 23.46
C VAL A 13 -4.58 -13.56 22.65
N ARG A 14 -3.98 -14.45 21.85
CA ARG A 14 -2.89 -14.08 20.94
C ARG A 14 -3.45 -13.51 19.63
N ILE A 15 -2.96 -12.35 19.28
CA ILE A 15 -3.32 -11.59 18.07
C ILE A 15 -2.18 -11.66 17.06
N ALA A 16 -2.45 -12.17 15.89
CA ALA A 16 -1.50 -12.22 14.77
C ALA A 16 -1.42 -10.85 14.09
N ILE A 17 -0.20 -10.37 13.87
CA ILE A 17 0.10 -9.04 13.32
C ILE A 17 1.05 -9.19 12.15
N SER A 18 0.87 -8.38 11.12
CA SER A 18 1.82 -8.25 10.02
C SER A 18 1.96 -6.81 9.58
N THR A 19 3.15 -6.42 9.16
CA THR A 19 3.45 -5.07 8.70
C THR A 19 4.02 -5.09 7.29
N LEU A 20 3.71 -4.04 6.51
CA LEU A 20 4.21 -3.88 5.14
C LEU A 20 4.50 -2.41 4.85
N GLY A 21 5.63 -2.12 4.20
CA GLY A 21 6.02 -0.76 3.86
C GLY A 21 6.77 -0.05 4.98
N ALA A 22 6.86 1.26 4.87
CA ALA A 22 7.50 2.15 5.83
C ALA A 22 6.85 3.53 5.75
N GLY A 23 7.03 4.36 6.78
CA GLY A 23 6.43 5.70 6.88
C GLY A 23 5.40 5.79 8.00
N PRO A 24 4.57 6.86 8.04
CA PRO A 24 3.54 7.02 9.05
C PRO A 24 2.56 5.84 9.04
N PRO A 25 2.19 5.30 10.22
CA PRO A 25 1.41 4.08 10.30
C PRO A 25 -0.06 4.28 9.90
N VAL A 26 -0.61 3.27 9.22
CA VAL A 26 -2.05 3.08 9.03
C VAL A 26 -2.43 1.69 9.50
N ILE A 27 -3.42 1.60 10.37
CA ILE A 27 -3.93 0.32 10.89
C ILE A 27 -5.20 -0.04 10.12
N MET A 28 -5.16 -1.22 9.50
CA MET A 28 -6.31 -1.82 8.83
C MET A 28 -7.09 -2.62 9.88
N ILE A 29 -8.15 -2.02 10.42
CA ILE A 29 -8.96 -2.70 11.45
C ILE A 29 -9.81 -3.78 10.79
N PRO A 30 -9.71 -5.04 11.26
CA PRO A 30 -10.44 -6.14 10.67
C PRO A 30 -11.95 -5.94 10.82
N PHE A 31 -12.70 -6.26 9.78
CA PHE A 31 -14.16 -6.23 9.81
C PHE A 31 -14.72 -7.62 9.52
N TRP A 32 -15.84 -7.97 10.05
CA TRP A 32 -16.52 -9.26 9.89
C TRP A 32 -15.52 -10.44 9.86
N PHE A 33 -15.41 -11.09 8.71
CA PHE A 33 -14.60 -12.28 8.48
C PHE A 33 -13.34 -11.95 7.66
N SER A 34 -12.83 -10.73 7.74
CA SER A 34 -11.59 -10.38 7.07
C SER A 34 -10.44 -11.23 7.58
N TYR A 35 -9.61 -11.70 6.66
CA TYR A 35 -8.55 -12.65 6.92
C TYR A 35 -7.27 -12.17 6.26
N MET A 36 -6.33 -11.73 7.07
CA MET A 36 -5.09 -11.07 6.65
C MET A 36 -4.30 -11.82 5.56
N PRO A 37 -3.98 -13.12 5.70
CA PRO A 37 -3.20 -13.82 4.67
C PRO A 37 -3.89 -13.87 3.31
N VAL A 38 -5.21 -14.02 3.27
CA VAL A 38 -5.96 -14.10 2.02
C VAL A 38 -6.15 -12.73 1.40
N GLU A 39 -6.53 -11.73 2.17
CA GLU A 39 -6.66 -10.34 1.67
C GLU A 39 -5.37 -9.84 1.04
N ARG A 40 -4.23 -10.16 1.62
CA ARG A 40 -2.92 -9.78 1.08
C ARG A 40 -2.49 -10.58 -0.15
N GLN A 41 -2.98 -11.79 -0.32
CA GLN A 41 -2.73 -12.60 -1.52
C GLN A 41 -3.61 -12.19 -2.70
N LEU A 42 -4.78 -11.62 -2.44
CA LEU A 42 -5.67 -11.14 -3.49
C LEU A 42 -5.08 -9.87 -4.15
N ALA A 43 -4.83 -9.96 -5.45
CA ALA A 43 -4.27 -8.85 -6.23
C ALA A 43 -5.10 -7.55 -6.12
N PRO A 44 -6.45 -7.58 -6.18
CA PRO A 44 -7.28 -6.38 -6.00
C PRO A 44 -7.10 -5.70 -4.65
N ALA A 45 -7.04 -6.46 -3.55
CA ALA A 45 -6.86 -5.89 -2.22
C ALA A 45 -5.48 -5.23 -2.06
N ARG A 46 -4.42 -5.87 -2.56
CA ARG A 46 -3.05 -5.28 -2.55
C ARG A 46 -2.98 -4.00 -3.37
N ALA A 47 -3.57 -3.99 -4.57
CA ALA A 47 -3.62 -2.82 -5.43
C ALA A 47 -4.38 -1.68 -4.76
N PHE A 48 -5.53 -1.98 -4.14
CA PHE A 48 -6.33 -1.02 -3.39
C PHE A 48 -5.51 -0.34 -2.30
N PHE A 49 -4.95 -1.10 -1.35
CA PHE A 49 -4.22 -0.51 -0.23
C PHE A 49 -2.99 0.27 -0.66
N LYS A 50 -2.27 -0.21 -1.67
CA LYS A 50 -1.14 0.53 -2.27
C LYS A 50 -1.58 1.84 -2.91
N SER A 51 -2.77 1.87 -3.50
CA SER A 51 -3.32 3.08 -4.13
C SER A 51 -3.86 4.08 -3.12
N VAL A 52 -4.52 3.58 -2.06
CA VAL A 52 -5.15 4.44 -1.04
C VAL A 52 -4.12 5.03 -0.08
N PHE A 53 -3.14 4.23 0.35
CA PHE A 53 -2.16 4.61 1.36
C PHE A 53 -0.72 4.47 0.85
N PRO A 54 -0.33 5.18 -0.22
CA PRO A 54 1.04 5.13 -0.69
C PRO A 54 1.99 5.66 0.40
N SER A 55 3.20 5.12 0.44
CA SER A 55 4.26 5.60 1.34
C SER A 55 3.93 5.58 2.84
N ARG A 56 3.10 4.61 3.27
CA ARG A 56 2.75 4.40 4.68
C ARG A 56 3.17 3.01 5.16
N LEU A 57 3.38 2.90 6.47
CA LEU A 57 3.50 1.61 7.15
C LEU A 57 2.10 1.03 7.31
N HIS A 58 1.78 -0.01 6.55
CA HIS A 58 0.52 -0.74 6.66
C HIS A 58 0.61 -1.76 7.78
N VAL A 59 -0.25 -1.64 8.77
CA VAL A 59 -0.38 -2.57 9.87
C VAL A 59 -1.67 -3.35 9.71
N TYR A 60 -1.55 -4.67 9.66
CA TYR A 60 -2.65 -5.62 9.59
C TYR A 60 -2.63 -6.51 10.81
N TYR A 61 -3.78 -6.88 11.30
CA TYR A 61 -3.91 -7.92 12.32
C TYR A 61 -5.16 -8.75 12.07
N ASP A 62 -5.14 -10.01 12.46
CA ASP A 62 -6.32 -10.84 12.44
C ASP A 62 -7.11 -10.63 13.75
N LYS A 63 -8.42 -10.36 13.64
CA LYS A 63 -9.33 -10.29 14.77
C LYS A 63 -9.27 -11.60 15.56
N ARG A 64 -9.43 -11.55 16.89
CA ARG A 64 -9.62 -12.77 17.70
C ARG A 64 -10.65 -13.69 17.05
N GLY A 65 -10.44 -14.99 17.08
CA GLY A 65 -11.30 -15.98 16.43
C GLY A 65 -11.13 -16.10 14.92
N ILE A 66 -10.24 -15.32 14.29
CA ILE A 66 -10.02 -15.28 12.83
C ILE A 66 -8.56 -15.59 12.49
N GLY A 67 -8.35 -16.18 11.33
CA GLY A 67 -7.06 -16.31 10.69
C GLY A 67 -6.01 -17.00 11.54
N LEU A 68 -4.91 -16.31 11.78
CA LEU A 68 -3.76 -16.77 12.57
C LEU A 68 -3.87 -16.40 14.07
N SER A 69 -4.85 -15.57 14.46
CA SER A 69 -5.15 -15.28 15.86
C SER A 69 -5.81 -16.46 16.55
N ASP A 70 -5.77 -16.48 17.89
CA ASP A 70 -6.35 -17.59 18.68
C ASP A 70 -7.84 -17.76 18.38
N ARG A 71 -8.24 -19.03 18.20
CA ARG A 71 -9.61 -19.46 17.92
C ARG A 71 -10.38 -19.63 19.22
N ASN A 72 -11.70 -19.57 19.12
CA ASN A 72 -12.62 -19.75 20.26
C ASN A 72 -12.27 -18.84 21.46
N PRO A 73 -12.08 -17.52 21.25
CA PRO A 73 -11.73 -16.59 22.33
C PRO A 73 -12.88 -16.46 23.35
N PRO A 74 -12.59 -15.98 24.57
CA PRO A 74 -13.61 -15.87 25.62
C PRO A 74 -14.74 -14.90 25.25
N ALA A 75 -14.44 -13.81 24.55
CA ALA A 75 -15.42 -12.78 24.17
C ALA A 75 -15.11 -12.17 22.79
N PHE A 76 -16.18 -11.65 22.15
CA PHE A 76 -16.12 -10.81 20.93
C PHE A 76 -16.74 -9.43 21.18
N SER A 77 -16.89 -9.03 22.44
CA SER A 77 -17.47 -7.72 22.80
C SER A 77 -16.64 -6.57 22.24
N LEU A 78 -17.28 -5.41 22.08
CA LEU A 78 -16.59 -4.19 21.59
C LEU A 78 -15.36 -3.86 22.44
N ASP A 79 -15.46 -3.96 23.78
CA ASP A 79 -14.32 -3.69 24.67
C ASP A 79 -13.17 -4.67 24.47
N ALA A 80 -13.46 -5.95 24.24
CA ALA A 80 -12.44 -6.94 23.94
C ALA A 80 -11.71 -6.66 22.61
N LEU A 81 -12.44 -6.24 21.58
CA LEU A 81 -11.85 -5.85 20.28
C LEU A 81 -11.06 -4.53 20.35
N VAL A 82 -11.51 -3.58 21.16
CA VAL A 82 -10.74 -2.36 21.45
C VAL A 82 -9.43 -2.69 22.15
N SER A 83 -9.47 -3.60 23.14
CA SER A 83 -8.26 -4.06 23.83
C SER A 83 -7.28 -4.81 22.93
N ASP A 84 -7.77 -5.53 21.89
CA ASP A 84 -6.90 -6.10 20.85
C ASP A 84 -6.20 -5.01 20.05
N LEU A 85 -6.92 -3.96 19.65
CA LEU A 85 -6.33 -2.83 18.95
C LEU A 85 -5.29 -2.10 19.81
N GLU A 86 -5.59 -1.87 21.10
CA GLU A 86 -4.61 -1.32 22.07
C GLU A 86 -3.35 -2.18 22.11
N THR A 87 -3.52 -3.49 22.21
CA THR A 87 -2.40 -4.46 22.23
C THR A 87 -1.54 -4.35 20.96
N VAL A 88 -2.15 -4.20 19.78
CA VAL A 88 -1.42 -4.03 18.50
C VAL A 88 -0.64 -2.72 18.48
N VAL A 89 -1.27 -1.61 18.88
CA VAL A 89 -0.65 -0.28 18.91
C VAL A 89 0.53 -0.25 19.87
N ASP A 90 0.38 -0.81 21.07
CA ASP A 90 1.42 -0.86 22.11
C ASP A 90 2.57 -1.78 21.70
N PHE A 91 2.27 -2.98 21.21
CA PHE A 91 3.27 -3.95 20.78
C PHE A 91 4.20 -3.41 19.69
N LEU A 92 3.64 -2.66 18.72
CA LEU A 92 4.40 -2.04 17.65
C LEU A 92 4.93 -0.65 18.01
N SER A 93 4.62 -0.13 19.20
CA SER A 93 4.98 1.24 19.65
C SER A 93 4.59 2.31 18.64
N LEU A 94 3.36 2.23 18.09
CA LEU A 94 2.89 3.14 17.06
C LEU A 94 2.54 4.51 17.66
N SER A 95 3.03 5.56 17.00
CA SER A 95 2.65 6.93 17.32
C SER A 95 1.58 7.41 16.35
N GLU A 96 0.45 7.84 16.85
CA GLU A 96 -0.65 8.49 16.13
C GLU A 96 -1.02 7.84 14.77
N PRO A 97 -1.32 6.53 14.71
CA PRO A 97 -1.72 5.88 13.47
C PRO A 97 -2.98 6.49 12.88
N VAL A 98 -3.11 6.41 11.56
CA VAL A 98 -4.38 6.51 10.87
C VAL A 98 -5.15 5.21 11.12
N LEU A 99 -6.42 5.30 11.51
CA LEU A 99 -7.29 4.13 11.65
C LEU A 99 -8.21 4.02 10.43
N TRP A 100 -8.12 2.89 9.72
CA TRP A 100 -9.05 2.51 8.67
C TRP A 100 -10.03 1.48 9.23
N GLY A 101 -11.30 1.91 9.43
CA GLY A 101 -12.36 1.10 10.04
C GLY A 101 -13.52 0.86 9.08
N PRO A 102 -13.55 -0.25 8.34
CA PRO A 102 -14.71 -0.67 7.55
C PRO A 102 -15.72 -1.43 8.39
N GLY A 103 -17.03 -1.30 8.08
CA GLY A 103 -18.10 -2.05 8.71
C GLY A 103 -18.06 -2.00 10.24
N ASP A 104 -18.10 -3.17 10.90
CA ASP A 104 -17.98 -3.32 12.36
C ASP A 104 -16.58 -2.96 12.90
N GLY A 105 -15.55 -3.05 12.07
CA GLY A 105 -14.23 -2.51 12.40
C GLY A 105 -14.26 -1.01 12.63
N GLY A 106 -15.20 -0.28 12.00
CA GLY A 106 -15.47 1.12 12.27
C GLY A 106 -15.95 1.37 13.71
N CYS A 107 -16.75 0.48 14.28
CA CYS A 107 -17.16 0.57 15.69
C CYS A 107 -15.97 0.48 16.63
N VAL A 108 -15.06 -0.46 16.37
CA VAL A 108 -13.80 -0.61 17.15
C VAL A 108 -12.94 0.65 17.00
N ALA A 109 -12.78 1.16 15.78
CA ALA A 109 -12.03 2.39 15.49
C ALA A 109 -12.58 3.59 16.25
N MET A 110 -13.91 3.81 16.21
CA MET A 110 -14.58 4.92 16.88
C MET A 110 -14.46 4.84 18.41
N ALA A 111 -14.66 3.65 18.97
CA ALA A 111 -14.53 3.46 20.43
C ALA A 111 -13.09 3.66 20.90
N TYR A 112 -12.09 3.15 20.17
CA TYR A 112 -10.68 3.39 20.47
C TYR A 112 -10.31 4.88 20.34
N ALA A 113 -10.69 5.52 19.25
CA ALA A 113 -10.39 6.93 18.98
C ALA A 113 -11.00 7.89 20.04
N ALA A 114 -12.19 7.56 20.55
CA ALA A 114 -12.81 8.31 21.62
C ALA A 114 -12.12 8.12 22.97
N LYS A 115 -11.65 6.89 23.26
CA LYS A 115 -10.91 6.57 24.50
C LYS A 115 -9.48 7.14 24.50
N HIS A 116 -8.85 7.26 23.32
CA HIS A 116 -7.45 7.65 23.14
C HIS A 116 -7.28 8.72 22.06
N PRO A 117 -7.91 9.90 22.20
CA PRO A 117 -7.90 10.92 21.15
C PRO A 117 -6.49 11.43 20.80
N GLU A 118 -5.55 11.37 21.74
CA GLU A 118 -4.15 11.75 21.57
C GLU A 118 -3.31 10.71 20.83
N ARG A 119 -3.85 9.50 20.63
CA ARG A 119 -3.15 8.38 20.00
C ARG A 119 -3.60 8.10 18.57
N VAL A 120 -4.45 8.94 17.98
CA VAL A 120 -5.01 8.74 16.63
C VAL A 120 -4.88 10.03 15.82
N SER A 121 -4.16 9.98 14.69
CA SER A 121 -4.02 11.15 13.83
C SER A 121 -5.27 11.43 13.00
N HIS A 122 -5.85 10.41 12.39
CA HIS A 122 -7.02 10.49 11.50
C HIS A 122 -7.86 9.23 11.62
N LEU A 123 -9.18 9.40 11.48
CA LEU A 123 -10.14 8.30 11.45
C LEU A 123 -10.80 8.22 10.08
N ILE A 124 -10.78 7.05 9.45
CA ILE A 124 -11.42 6.80 8.16
C ILE A 124 -12.40 5.64 8.31
N LEU A 125 -13.66 5.91 8.04
CA LEU A 125 -14.77 4.98 8.18
C LEU A 125 -15.40 4.69 6.81
N TYR A 126 -15.57 3.41 6.48
CA TYR A 126 -16.23 2.97 5.25
C TYR A 126 -17.36 2.01 5.57
N GLY A 127 -18.59 2.33 5.17
CA GLY A 127 -19.74 1.46 5.41
C GLY A 127 -19.95 1.14 6.90
N ALA A 128 -19.49 2.03 7.79
CA ALA A 128 -19.59 1.88 9.23
C ALA A 128 -20.93 2.40 9.78
N TYR A 129 -21.23 2.08 11.01
CA TYR A 129 -22.48 2.41 11.68
C TYR A 129 -22.25 2.74 13.15
N ARG A 130 -23.22 3.44 13.77
CA ARG A 130 -23.22 3.64 15.23
C ARG A 130 -23.86 2.48 16.00
N SER A 131 -24.93 1.92 15.45
CA SER A 131 -25.69 0.78 15.97
C SER A 131 -26.48 0.13 14.85
N LEU A 132 -26.67 -1.17 14.88
CA LEU A 132 -27.51 -1.95 13.95
C LEU A 132 -28.72 -2.60 14.63
N GLN A 133 -28.95 -2.36 15.91
CA GLN A 133 -29.95 -3.06 16.72
C GLN A 133 -31.37 -3.01 16.13
N SER A 134 -31.73 -2.00 15.35
CA SER A 134 -33.06 -1.86 14.73
C SER A 134 -33.07 -2.01 13.21
N ASP A 135 -31.90 -2.06 12.57
CA ASP A 135 -31.77 -1.80 11.13
C ASP A 135 -31.06 -2.92 10.36
N ALA A 136 -30.90 -4.11 10.96
CA ALA A 136 -30.21 -5.23 10.35
C ALA A 136 -31.06 -6.52 10.20
N PRO A 137 -32.32 -6.47 9.72
CA PRO A 137 -33.18 -7.66 9.65
C PRO A 137 -32.62 -8.76 8.74
N LEU A 138 -31.86 -8.39 7.70
CA LEU A 138 -31.22 -9.35 6.81
C LEU A 138 -30.04 -10.07 7.50
N LEU A 139 -29.25 -9.37 8.32
CA LEU A 139 -28.16 -9.97 9.08
C LEU A 139 -28.71 -10.89 10.19
N GLU A 140 -29.78 -10.49 10.87
CA GLU A 140 -30.45 -11.31 11.86
C GLU A 140 -31.01 -12.60 11.23
N ALA A 141 -31.56 -12.52 10.01
CA ALA A 141 -32.05 -13.69 9.28
C ALA A 141 -30.95 -14.65 8.83
N ILE A 142 -29.72 -14.18 8.68
CA ILE A 142 -28.57 -15.02 8.29
C ILE A 142 -28.07 -15.87 9.49
N VAL A 143 -28.19 -15.39 10.72
CA VAL A 143 -27.69 -16.10 11.90
C VAL A 143 -28.25 -17.53 12.05
N PRO A 144 -29.58 -17.78 11.94
CA PRO A 144 -30.11 -19.14 11.91
C PRO A 144 -29.58 -19.98 10.74
N LEU A 145 -29.46 -19.40 9.56
CA LEU A 145 -28.92 -20.08 8.38
C LEU A 145 -27.48 -20.54 8.59
N MET A 146 -26.65 -19.70 9.25
CA MET A 146 -25.27 -20.08 9.62
C MET A 146 -25.25 -21.33 10.52
N GLY A 147 -26.21 -21.46 11.41
CA GLY A 147 -26.34 -22.63 12.28
C GLY A 147 -26.76 -23.90 11.57
N MET A 148 -27.56 -23.79 10.49
CA MET A 148 -28.09 -24.91 9.73
C MET A 148 -27.16 -25.33 8.59
N GLU A 149 -26.80 -24.37 7.72
CA GLU A 149 -26.07 -24.61 6.46
C GLU A 149 -25.00 -23.52 6.24
N TRP A 150 -23.78 -23.79 6.73
CA TRP A 150 -22.69 -22.79 6.71
C TRP A 150 -22.28 -22.36 5.30
N ASP A 151 -22.26 -23.29 4.34
CA ASP A 151 -21.90 -23.00 2.96
C ASP A 151 -22.90 -22.07 2.27
N LEU A 152 -24.19 -22.33 2.50
CA LEU A 152 -25.26 -21.50 1.97
C LEU A 152 -25.28 -20.11 2.64
N ALA A 153 -25.02 -20.05 3.94
CA ALA A 153 -24.92 -18.79 4.67
C ALA A 153 -23.74 -17.93 4.17
N ALA A 154 -22.57 -18.53 3.94
CA ALA A 154 -21.43 -17.81 3.39
C ALA A 154 -21.69 -17.23 2.00
N GLN A 155 -22.39 -17.98 1.14
CA GLN A 155 -22.83 -17.49 -0.18
C GLN A 155 -23.85 -16.36 -0.05
N ALA A 156 -24.82 -16.48 0.86
CA ALA A 156 -25.79 -15.43 1.13
C ALA A 156 -25.15 -14.13 1.63
N ILE A 157 -24.17 -14.24 2.53
CA ILE A 157 -23.38 -13.11 3.03
C ILE A 157 -22.61 -12.45 1.86
N ALA A 158 -21.92 -13.23 1.04
CA ALA A 158 -21.18 -12.72 -0.11
C ALA A 158 -22.09 -12.00 -1.13
N GLN A 159 -23.29 -12.55 -1.39
CA GLN A 159 -24.32 -11.95 -2.25
C GLN A 159 -24.90 -10.66 -1.66
N LEU A 160 -25.19 -10.65 -0.36
CA LEU A 160 -25.72 -9.47 0.33
C LEU A 160 -24.71 -8.33 0.33
N ALA A 161 -23.44 -8.64 0.60
CA ALA A 161 -22.38 -7.67 0.67
C ALA A 161 -21.97 -7.11 -0.71
N ASN A 162 -22.19 -7.87 -1.80
CA ASN A 162 -21.72 -7.49 -3.14
C ASN A 162 -22.75 -7.92 -4.21
N PRO A 163 -23.93 -7.29 -4.25
CA PRO A 163 -25.02 -7.70 -5.14
C PRO A 163 -24.66 -7.67 -6.62
N SER A 164 -23.94 -6.62 -7.05
CA SER A 164 -23.55 -6.40 -8.45
C SER A 164 -22.21 -7.02 -8.85
N ALA A 165 -21.49 -7.67 -7.91
CA ALA A 165 -20.25 -8.38 -8.25
C ALA A 165 -20.56 -9.62 -9.13
N ASP A 166 -19.58 -10.02 -9.92
CA ASP A 166 -19.71 -11.25 -10.71
C ASP A 166 -19.77 -12.51 -9.81
N PRO A 167 -20.34 -13.62 -10.31
CA PRO A 167 -20.51 -14.85 -9.52
C PRO A 167 -19.18 -15.45 -9.04
N GLU A 168 -18.08 -15.29 -9.79
CA GLU A 168 -16.78 -15.81 -9.44
C GLU A 168 -16.19 -15.03 -8.25
N ALA A 169 -16.24 -13.70 -8.28
CA ALA A 169 -15.82 -12.86 -7.17
C ALA A 169 -16.60 -13.17 -5.89
N ARG A 170 -17.93 -13.36 -5.97
CA ARG A 170 -18.75 -13.76 -4.82
C ARG A 170 -18.37 -15.14 -4.28
N SER A 171 -18.05 -16.09 -5.15
CA SER A 171 -17.62 -17.44 -4.75
C SER A 171 -16.28 -17.38 -4.00
N VAL A 172 -15.35 -16.53 -4.44
CA VAL A 172 -14.08 -16.27 -3.74
C VAL A 172 -14.35 -15.70 -2.34
N ILE A 173 -15.22 -14.69 -2.22
CA ILE A 173 -15.57 -14.10 -0.92
C ILE A 173 -16.19 -15.14 0.01
N ALA A 174 -17.13 -15.97 -0.47
CA ALA A 174 -17.72 -17.04 0.31
C ALA A 174 -16.66 -18.06 0.80
N ALA A 175 -15.69 -18.40 -0.05
CA ALA A 175 -14.59 -19.27 0.32
C ALA A 175 -13.69 -18.63 1.40
N VAL A 176 -13.41 -17.32 1.27
CA VAL A 176 -12.66 -16.55 2.29
C VAL A 176 -13.38 -16.60 3.63
N ILE A 177 -14.67 -16.29 3.66
CA ILE A 177 -15.49 -16.32 4.90
C ILE A 177 -15.38 -17.70 5.58
N LYS A 178 -15.51 -18.78 4.83
CA LYS A 178 -15.44 -20.15 5.37
C LYS A 178 -14.06 -20.53 5.90
N SER A 179 -13.00 -20.05 5.26
CA SER A 179 -11.63 -20.36 5.67
C SER A 179 -11.15 -19.48 6.84
N ALA A 180 -11.73 -18.31 7.02
CA ALA A 180 -11.29 -17.34 8.00
C ALA A 180 -11.57 -17.77 9.44
N THR A 181 -12.70 -18.44 9.70
CA THR A 181 -13.15 -18.75 11.06
C THR A 181 -14.00 -20.03 11.13
N SER A 182 -14.26 -20.50 12.34
CA SER A 182 -15.25 -21.57 12.57
C SER A 182 -16.68 -21.02 12.45
N ARG A 183 -17.64 -21.89 12.13
CA ARG A 183 -19.07 -21.53 12.10
C ARG A 183 -19.53 -20.95 13.43
N GLU A 184 -19.09 -21.56 14.53
CA GLU A 184 -19.46 -21.18 15.90
C GLU A 184 -18.97 -19.78 16.24
N ASP A 185 -17.70 -19.48 15.94
CA ASP A 185 -17.12 -18.15 16.15
C ASP A 185 -17.74 -17.12 15.21
N ALA A 186 -18.04 -17.48 13.97
CA ALA A 186 -18.73 -16.60 13.02
C ALA A 186 -20.10 -16.15 13.54
N ILE A 187 -20.90 -17.08 14.10
CA ILE A 187 -22.21 -16.77 14.70
C ILE A 187 -22.05 -15.84 15.91
N ARG A 188 -21.08 -16.10 16.78
CA ARG A 188 -20.80 -15.25 17.94
C ARG A 188 -20.39 -13.83 17.52
N MET A 189 -19.45 -13.72 16.58
CA MET A 189 -19.00 -12.43 16.06
C MET A 189 -20.13 -11.63 15.43
N LEU A 190 -20.98 -12.26 14.62
CA LEU A 190 -22.06 -11.55 13.95
C LEU A 190 -23.11 -11.04 14.96
N ARG A 191 -23.44 -11.83 15.96
CA ARG A 191 -24.36 -11.41 17.03
C ARG A 191 -23.82 -10.23 17.81
N GLU A 192 -22.54 -10.25 18.17
CA GLU A 192 -21.89 -9.13 18.87
C GLU A 192 -21.83 -7.88 17.97
N ALA A 193 -21.48 -8.03 16.69
CA ALA A 193 -21.41 -6.89 15.74
C ALA A 193 -22.78 -6.21 15.58
N ILE A 194 -23.88 -6.97 15.54
CA ILE A 194 -25.25 -6.43 15.52
C ILE A 194 -25.58 -5.69 16.82
N ALA A 195 -25.06 -6.18 17.96
CA ALA A 195 -25.32 -5.60 19.27
C ALA A 195 -24.44 -4.36 19.60
N PHE A 196 -23.43 -4.05 18.80
CA PHE A 196 -22.57 -2.90 19.06
C PHE A 196 -23.38 -1.59 19.02
N ASP A 197 -23.13 -0.75 20.03
CA ASP A 197 -23.60 0.64 20.10
C ASP A 197 -22.44 1.57 20.49
N VAL A 198 -21.98 2.34 19.54
CA VAL A 198 -20.91 3.32 19.73
C VAL A 198 -21.42 4.74 19.86
N THR A 199 -22.73 4.95 19.93
CA THR A 199 -23.37 6.27 20.09
C THR A 199 -22.74 7.09 21.23
N PRO A 200 -22.42 6.51 22.42
CA PRO A 200 -21.82 7.28 23.53
C PRO A 200 -20.43 7.85 23.24
N TYR A 201 -19.72 7.32 22.24
CA TYR A 201 -18.35 7.71 21.89
C TYR A 201 -18.29 8.81 20.84
N LEU A 202 -19.31 8.98 19.99
CA LEU A 202 -19.23 9.78 18.76
C LEU A 202 -18.90 11.26 19.01
N SER A 203 -19.50 11.87 20.04
CA SER A 203 -19.24 13.26 20.39
C SER A 203 -17.86 13.52 21.00
N GLN A 204 -17.14 12.46 21.38
CA GLN A 204 -15.80 12.49 21.98
C GLN A 204 -14.69 12.36 20.93
N ILE A 205 -15.04 12.05 19.68
CA ILE A 205 -14.08 11.94 18.57
C ILE A 205 -13.59 13.33 18.18
N GLN A 206 -12.29 13.60 18.35
CA GLN A 206 -11.69 14.92 18.19
C GLN A 206 -10.81 15.05 16.94
N MET A 207 -10.25 13.94 16.44
CA MET A 207 -9.38 13.92 15.28
C MET A 207 -10.18 14.10 13.97
N PRO A 208 -9.56 14.61 12.89
CA PRO A 208 -10.17 14.64 11.57
C PRO A 208 -10.73 13.26 11.19
N THR A 209 -12.00 13.24 10.77
CA THR A 209 -12.73 12.00 10.46
C THR A 209 -13.30 12.05 9.04
N LEU A 210 -13.04 11.00 8.25
CA LEU A 210 -13.64 10.79 6.93
C LEU A 210 -14.65 9.65 7.01
N VAL A 211 -15.90 9.93 6.67
CA VAL A 211 -16.96 8.91 6.56
C VAL A 211 -17.31 8.74 5.09
N MET A 212 -17.19 7.52 4.59
CA MET A 212 -17.56 7.12 3.23
C MET A 212 -18.61 6.04 3.26
N HIS A 213 -19.65 6.15 2.42
CA HIS A 213 -20.71 5.15 2.39
C HIS A 213 -21.33 5.03 0.99
N ARG A 214 -21.53 3.81 0.51
CA ARG A 214 -22.19 3.56 -0.78
C ARG A 214 -23.72 3.64 -0.63
N ARG A 215 -24.37 4.30 -1.59
CA ARG A 215 -25.83 4.51 -1.55
C ARG A 215 -26.64 3.23 -1.61
N GLY A 216 -26.15 2.22 -2.31
CA GLY A 216 -26.82 0.92 -2.49
C GLY A 216 -26.37 -0.16 -1.53
N ASP A 217 -25.57 0.17 -0.49
CA ASP A 217 -25.15 -0.81 0.51
C ASP A 217 -26.36 -1.47 1.19
N ARG A 218 -26.40 -2.80 1.13
CA ARG A 218 -27.49 -3.62 1.69
C ARG A 218 -27.17 -4.25 3.03
N VAL A 219 -25.90 -4.19 3.43
CA VAL A 219 -25.43 -4.72 4.72
C VAL A 219 -25.62 -3.68 5.80
N VAL A 220 -25.12 -2.47 5.53
CA VAL A 220 -25.30 -1.30 6.39
C VAL A 220 -26.01 -0.21 5.59
N PRO A 221 -27.20 0.21 6.00
CA PRO A 221 -27.96 1.23 5.27
C PRO A 221 -27.18 2.55 5.14
N PHE A 222 -27.31 3.21 3.98
CA PHE A 222 -26.65 4.49 3.69
C PHE A 222 -26.92 5.55 4.77
N GLU A 223 -28.09 5.54 5.39
CA GLU A 223 -28.45 6.44 6.48
C GLU A 223 -27.54 6.33 7.68
N ALA A 224 -26.99 5.14 7.98
CA ALA A 224 -26.03 4.96 9.07
C ALA A 224 -24.78 5.82 8.87
N GLY A 225 -24.27 5.95 7.63
CA GLY A 225 -23.15 6.85 7.32
C GLY A 225 -23.52 8.32 7.50
N ARG A 226 -24.75 8.72 7.16
CA ARG A 226 -25.26 10.06 7.38
C ARG A 226 -25.41 10.40 8.87
N GLU A 227 -25.89 9.44 9.66
CA GLU A 227 -25.99 9.59 11.12
C GLU A 227 -24.60 9.79 11.76
N LEU A 228 -23.60 8.98 11.38
CA LEU A 228 -22.22 9.17 11.83
C LEU A 228 -21.71 10.57 11.50
N ALA A 229 -21.96 11.03 10.27
CA ALA A 229 -21.54 12.36 9.83
C ALA A 229 -22.22 13.50 10.61
N ALA A 230 -23.42 13.30 11.08
CA ALA A 230 -24.14 14.30 11.88
C ALA A 230 -23.70 14.31 13.35
N LEU A 231 -23.20 13.18 13.88
CA LEU A 231 -22.89 13.01 15.29
C LEU A 231 -21.41 13.20 15.63
N ILE A 232 -20.50 13.03 14.66
CA ILE A 232 -19.06 13.22 14.86
C ILE A 232 -18.69 14.65 14.45
N PRO A 233 -18.18 15.50 15.36
CA PRO A 233 -17.97 16.93 15.11
C PRO A 233 -16.99 17.27 13.98
N THR A 234 -15.98 16.41 13.78
CA THR A 234 -14.85 16.66 12.86
C THR A 234 -15.00 15.94 11.51
N THR A 235 -16.23 15.59 11.13
CA THR A 235 -16.50 14.71 9.99
C THR A 235 -16.53 15.42 8.64
N ARG A 236 -15.83 14.84 7.65
CA ARG A 236 -16.10 15.01 6.23
C ARG A 236 -16.86 13.77 5.71
N PHE A 237 -18.05 13.97 5.17
CA PHE A 237 -18.87 12.90 4.58
C PHE A 237 -18.72 12.86 3.06
N VAL A 238 -18.48 11.67 2.51
CA VAL A 238 -18.38 11.42 1.08
C VAL A 238 -19.34 10.29 0.69
N PRO A 239 -20.50 10.62 0.10
CA PRO A 239 -21.40 9.63 -0.48
C PRO A 239 -20.75 9.01 -1.72
N LEU A 240 -20.85 7.68 -1.83
CA LEU A 240 -20.32 6.91 -2.95
C LEU A 240 -21.45 6.23 -3.71
N GLU A 241 -21.31 6.13 -5.02
CA GLU A 241 -22.23 5.35 -5.84
C GLU A 241 -21.89 3.84 -5.78
N GLY A 242 -22.86 2.99 -6.15
CA GLY A 242 -22.73 1.54 -6.13
C GLY A 242 -23.33 0.89 -4.89
N ASP A 243 -23.23 -0.45 -4.82
CA ASP A 243 -23.92 -1.30 -3.84
C ASP A 243 -23.00 -2.27 -3.09
N SER A 244 -21.68 -2.24 -3.36
CA SER A 244 -20.74 -3.13 -2.69
C SER A 244 -20.41 -2.64 -1.28
N HIS A 245 -20.66 -3.47 -0.27
CA HIS A 245 -20.18 -3.26 1.09
C HIS A 245 -18.66 -3.50 1.20
N THR A 246 -18.10 -4.32 0.31
CA THR A 246 -16.66 -4.59 0.26
C THR A 246 -15.95 -3.47 -0.48
N PHE A 247 -15.06 -2.74 0.20
CA PHE A 247 -14.39 -1.55 -0.32
C PHE A 247 -13.42 -1.81 -1.50
N VAL A 248 -12.98 -3.05 -1.70
CA VAL A 248 -12.08 -3.45 -2.81
C VAL A 248 -12.83 -3.86 -4.09
N LEU A 249 -14.16 -3.86 -4.06
CA LEU A 249 -15.00 -4.21 -5.21
C LEU A 249 -15.80 -3.01 -5.72
N GLY A 250 -16.20 -3.09 -6.99
CA GLY A 250 -16.87 -1.99 -7.69
C GLY A 250 -15.91 -0.88 -8.07
N ASP A 251 -16.42 0.33 -8.27
CA ASP A 251 -15.59 1.50 -8.55
C ASP A 251 -14.86 1.95 -7.27
N ILE A 252 -13.55 1.77 -7.24
CA ILE A 252 -12.68 2.15 -6.11
C ILE A 252 -12.07 3.54 -6.25
N ALA A 253 -12.09 4.13 -7.45
CA ALA A 253 -11.43 5.42 -7.70
C ALA A 253 -11.94 6.54 -6.78
N PRO A 254 -13.27 6.70 -6.54
CA PRO A 254 -13.78 7.72 -5.62
C PRO A 254 -13.32 7.52 -4.16
N ILE A 255 -13.08 6.26 -3.74
CA ILE A 255 -12.53 5.96 -2.40
C ILE A 255 -11.08 6.44 -2.32
N VAL A 256 -10.28 6.08 -3.34
CA VAL A 256 -8.85 6.49 -3.43
C VAL A 256 -8.73 8.01 -3.41
N ASP A 257 -9.53 8.70 -4.22
CA ASP A 257 -9.51 10.17 -4.33
C ASP A 257 -9.93 10.83 -3.02
N ALA A 258 -10.99 10.33 -2.36
CA ALA A 258 -11.47 10.87 -1.09
C ALA A 258 -10.42 10.74 0.02
N VAL A 259 -9.77 9.57 0.13
CA VAL A 259 -8.73 9.34 1.15
C VAL A 259 -7.48 10.16 0.89
N ARG A 260 -7.01 10.24 -0.36
CA ARG A 260 -5.86 11.07 -0.73
C ARG A 260 -6.09 12.56 -0.50
N ALA A 261 -7.30 13.05 -0.79
CA ALA A 261 -7.68 14.43 -0.53
C ALA A 261 -7.91 14.74 0.98
N PHE A 262 -8.03 13.71 1.80
CA PHE A 262 -8.25 13.83 3.24
C PHE A 262 -6.97 13.70 4.07
N LEU A 263 -6.08 12.79 3.71
CA LEU A 263 -4.84 12.59 4.46
C LEU A 263 -3.76 13.55 3.97
N PRO A 264 -3.00 14.17 4.88
CA PRO A 264 -1.79 14.89 4.50
C PRO A 264 -0.78 13.91 3.87
N GLU A 265 -0.11 14.36 2.83
CA GLU A 265 1.03 13.61 2.31
C GLU A 265 2.11 13.53 3.40
N PRO A 266 2.73 12.35 3.61
CA PRO A 266 3.82 12.22 4.57
C PRO A 266 4.94 13.19 4.22
N GLU A 267 5.36 14.03 5.19
CA GLU A 267 6.48 14.94 4.99
C GLU A 267 7.74 14.16 4.58
N GLY A 268 8.29 14.50 3.43
CA GLY A 268 9.53 13.90 2.90
C GLY A 268 9.36 12.89 1.77
N GLN A 269 8.14 12.50 1.40
CA GLN A 269 7.90 11.69 0.20
C GLN A 269 6.87 12.40 -0.69
N GLN A 270 7.37 13.17 -1.66
CA GLN A 270 6.53 13.56 -2.77
C GLN A 270 6.08 12.27 -3.47
N ALA A 271 4.76 12.03 -3.51
CA ALA A 271 4.18 11.06 -4.43
C ALA A 271 4.78 11.32 -5.83
N PRO A 272 5.00 10.28 -6.66
CA PRO A 272 5.32 10.55 -8.04
C PRO A 272 4.23 11.49 -8.55
N PRO A 273 4.59 12.63 -9.13
CA PRO A 273 3.62 13.59 -9.60
C PRO A 273 2.64 12.82 -10.48
N SER A 274 1.35 12.94 -10.17
CA SER A 274 0.29 12.66 -11.16
C SER A 274 0.72 13.45 -12.38
N ALA A 275 1.21 12.76 -13.41
CA ALA A 275 2.01 13.35 -14.46
C ALA A 275 1.17 14.27 -15.34
N ALA A 276 1.06 15.53 -14.93
CA ALA A 276 0.78 16.65 -15.82
C ALA A 276 2.11 17.37 -16.11
N GLY A 277 3.12 16.62 -16.63
CA GLY A 277 4.39 17.19 -17.05
C GLY A 277 5.51 16.16 -17.25
N PRO A 278 6.59 16.52 -17.94
CA PRO A 278 7.68 15.61 -18.21
C PRO A 278 8.44 15.23 -16.94
N ILE A 279 8.59 13.94 -16.69
CA ILE A 279 9.44 13.39 -15.61
C ILE A 279 10.73 12.82 -16.20
N THR A 280 11.77 12.73 -15.37
CA THR A 280 13.03 12.11 -15.76
C THR A 280 13.07 10.68 -15.28
N ILE A 281 13.38 9.76 -16.18
CA ILE A 281 13.46 8.32 -15.94
C ILE A 281 14.92 7.93 -15.95
N LEU A 282 15.34 7.22 -14.92
CA LEU A 282 16.67 6.71 -14.71
C LEU A 282 16.61 5.18 -14.65
N PHE A 283 17.42 4.52 -15.46
CA PHE A 283 17.69 3.09 -15.36
C PHE A 283 19.11 2.85 -14.90
N THR A 284 19.29 1.85 -14.05
CA THR A 284 20.60 1.28 -13.73
C THR A 284 20.65 -0.18 -14.13
N ASP A 285 21.85 -0.70 -14.42
CA ASP A 285 22.10 -2.10 -14.75
C ASP A 285 23.50 -2.47 -14.30
N MET A 286 23.65 -3.58 -13.55
CA MET A 286 24.94 -4.02 -13.01
C MET A 286 25.68 -4.85 -14.05
N GLU A 287 26.94 -4.51 -14.31
CA GLU A 287 27.77 -5.23 -15.26
C GLU A 287 28.20 -6.57 -14.71
N GLY A 288 28.03 -7.64 -15.51
CA GLY A 288 28.60 -8.95 -15.23
C GLY A 288 27.99 -9.71 -14.05
N SER A 289 26.74 -9.41 -13.63
CA SER A 289 26.08 -10.07 -12.50
C SER A 289 26.06 -11.59 -12.58
N THR A 290 25.86 -12.15 -13.77
CA THR A 290 25.92 -13.61 -14.01
C THR A 290 27.33 -14.18 -13.82
N ALA A 291 28.34 -13.49 -14.29
CA ALA A 291 29.74 -13.90 -14.12
C ALA A 291 30.19 -13.80 -12.65
N LEU A 292 29.67 -12.84 -11.93
CA LEU A 292 29.91 -12.64 -10.49
C LEU A 292 29.39 -13.84 -9.67
N THR A 293 28.19 -14.33 -10.00
CA THR A 293 27.61 -15.52 -9.36
C THR A 293 28.46 -16.76 -9.61
N GLN A 294 29.02 -16.91 -10.82
CA GLN A 294 29.92 -18.02 -11.13
C GLN A 294 31.27 -17.95 -10.37
N LEU A 295 31.74 -16.73 -10.10
CA LEU A 295 33.00 -16.49 -9.40
C LEU A 295 32.90 -16.64 -7.89
N LEU A 296 31.85 -16.09 -7.28
CA LEU A 296 31.68 -15.94 -5.82
C LEU A 296 30.73 -16.96 -5.20
N GLY A 297 30.03 -17.75 -6.02
CA GLY A 297 28.90 -18.55 -5.57
C GLY A 297 27.68 -17.72 -5.20
N ASP A 298 26.56 -18.38 -4.86
CA ASP A 298 25.28 -17.72 -4.60
C ASP A 298 25.33 -16.75 -3.40
N GLU A 299 25.96 -17.13 -2.30
CA GLU A 299 26.05 -16.30 -1.09
C GLU A 299 26.89 -15.04 -1.32
N GLY A 300 28.04 -15.14 -1.95
CA GLY A 300 28.91 -14.02 -2.24
C GLY A 300 28.27 -13.06 -3.25
N ALA A 301 27.64 -13.58 -4.30
CA ALA A 301 26.90 -12.77 -5.27
C ALA A 301 25.72 -12.03 -4.63
N GLN A 302 25.01 -12.65 -3.68
CA GLN A 302 23.94 -12.00 -2.93
C GLN A 302 24.43 -10.84 -2.04
N GLU A 303 25.62 -10.96 -1.46
CA GLU A 303 26.19 -9.89 -0.63
C GLU A 303 26.55 -8.67 -1.48
N VAL A 304 27.17 -8.89 -2.65
CA VAL A 304 27.46 -7.83 -3.62
C VAL A 304 26.17 -7.15 -4.10
N LEU A 305 25.14 -7.93 -4.41
CA LEU A 305 23.84 -7.39 -4.84
C LEU A 305 23.17 -6.57 -3.72
N ARG A 306 23.27 -6.99 -2.45
CA ARG A 306 22.77 -6.21 -1.31
C ARG A 306 23.46 -4.85 -1.20
N THR A 307 24.79 -4.84 -1.30
CA THR A 307 25.59 -3.61 -1.25
C THR A 307 25.22 -2.66 -2.40
N HIS A 308 25.17 -3.17 -3.62
CA HIS A 308 24.70 -2.42 -4.78
C HIS A 308 23.29 -1.82 -4.55
N ASN A 309 22.34 -2.67 -4.14
CA ASN A 309 20.97 -2.26 -3.90
C ASN A 309 20.84 -1.19 -2.80
N GLN A 310 21.65 -1.29 -1.77
CA GLN A 310 21.69 -0.30 -0.69
C GLN A 310 22.16 1.05 -1.22
N ILE A 311 23.31 1.10 -1.91
CA ILE A 311 23.87 2.36 -2.46
C ILE A 311 22.87 3.03 -3.41
N VAL A 312 22.27 2.27 -4.34
CA VAL A 312 21.32 2.83 -5.30
C VAL A 312 20.07 3.37 -4.58
N ARG A 313 19.51 2.64 -3.62
CA ARG A 313 18.32 3.06 -2.86
C ARG A 313 18.56 4.32 -2.06
N GLU A 314 19.68 4.40 -1.35
CA GLU A 314 20.07 5.57 -0.56
C GLU A 314 20.24 6.80 -1.46
N CYS A 315 20.92 6.66 -2.60
CA CYS A 315 21.10 7.77 -3.55
C CYS A 315 19.75 8.23 -4.14
N VAL A 316 18.88 7.32 -4.57
CA VAL A 316 17.57 7.68 -5.12
C VAL A 316 16.73 8.42 -4.08
N GLN A 317 16.70 7.94 -2.85
CA GLN A 317 15.96 8.58 -1.76
C GLN A 317 16.53 9.95 -1.39
N ALA A 318 17.85 10.07 -1.27
CA ALA A 318 18.53 11.33 -0.91
C ALA A 318 18.28 12.45 -1.94
N HIS A 319 18.07 12.09 -3.23
CA HIS A 319 17.83 13.05 -4.31
C HIS A 319 16.34 13.20 -4.67
N GLY A 320 15.43 12.68 -3.83
CA GLY A 320 13.98 12.84 -4.02
C GLY A 320 13.44 12.13 -5.24
N GLY A 321 14.05 11.01 -5.63
CA GLY A 321 13.56 10.08 -6.64
C GLY A 321 12.66 9.00 -6.04
N SER A 322 11.83 8.39 -6.89
CA SER A 322 11.00 7.23 -6.54
C SER A 322 11.46 6.00 -7.31
N ILE A 323 11.72 4.90 -6.61
CA ILE A 323 11.99 3.61 -7.26
C ILE A 323 10.68 3.07 -7.79
N VAL A 324 10.59 2.93 -9.11
CA VAL A 324 9.40 2.39 -9.80
C VAL A 324 9.41 0.88 -9.72
N LYS A 325 10.53 0.25 -10.09
CA LYS A 325 10.72 -1.20 -9.99
C LYS A 325 12.19 -1.60 -9.96
N THR A 326 12.45 -2.82 -9.48
CA THR A 326 13.73 -3.52 -9.61
C THR A 326 13.62 -4.55 -10.74
N THR A 327 14.61 -4.60 -11.62
CA THR A 327 14.70 -5.53 -12.75
C THR A 327 15.91 -6.46 -12.58
N GLY A 328 15.78 -7.44 -11.68
CA GLY A 328 16.91 -8.31 -11.33
C GLY A 328 18.01 -7.55 -10.57
N ASP A 329 19.09 -7.21 -11.27
CA ASP A 329 20.27 -6.48 -10.80
C ASP A 329 20.25 -4.98 -11.14
N GLY A 330 19.15 -4.49 -11.71
CA GLY A 330 18.97 -3.09 -12.08
C GLY A 330 17.79 -2.41 -11.40
N PHE A 331 17.71 -1.09 -11.51
CA PHE A 331 16.64 -0.26 -10.99
C PHE A 331 16.05 0.62 -12.07
N MET A 332 14.74 0.81 -12.01
CA MET A 332 14.05 1.89 -12.67
C MET A 332 13.60 2.89 -11.62
N ALA A 333 14.05 4.15 -11.74
CA ALA A 333 13.66 5.24 -10.86
C ALA A 333 13.11 6.41 -11.67
N SER A 334 12.20 7.19 -11.08
CA SER A 334 11.64 8.41 -11.64
C SER A 334 11.94 9.63 -10.77
N PHE A 335 12.08 10.78 -11.41
CA PHE A 335 12.38 12.05 -10.75
C PHE A 335 11.52 13.17 -11.32
N PRO A 336 11.00 14.07 -10.49
CA PRO A 336 10.24 15.23 -10.93
C PRO A 336 11.15 16.33 -11.55
N SER A 337 12.48 16.17 -11.44
CA SER A 337 13.46 17.14 -11.91
C SER A 337 14.66 16.46 -12.55
N VAL A 338 15.04 16.92 -13.73
CA VAL A 338 16.25 16.49 -14.45
C VAL A 338 17.52 16.72 -13.58
N GLY A 339 17.62 17.85 -12.88
CA GLY A 339 18.77 18.14 -12.03
C GLY A 339 18.92 17.08 -10.93
N ARG A 340 17.83 16.74 -10.21
CA ARG A 340 17.86 15.72 -9.15
C ARG A 340 18.21 14.32 -9.69
N ALA A 341 17.73 13.98 -10.89
CA ALA A 341 18.07 12.72 -11.54
C ALA A 341 19.55 12.62 -11.90
N LEU A 342 20.14 13.73 -12.39
CA LEU A 342 21.57 13.81 -12.70
C LEU A 342 22.44 13.76 -11.44
N ASP A 343 22.07 14.51 -10.39
CA ASP A 343 22.77 14.48 -9.11
C ASP A 343 22.74 13.06 -8.51
N CYS A 344 21.59 12.38 -8.58
CA CYS A 344 21.45 10.99 -8.15
C CYS A 344 22.37 10.05 -8.96
N ALA A 345 22.36 10.15 -10.29
CA ALA A 345 23.20 9.32 -11.16
C ALA A 345 24.71 9.48 -10.83
N ILE A 346 25.14 10.73 -10.62
CA ILE A 346 26.52 11.04 -10.20
C ILE A 346 26.82 10.48 -8.81
N ALA A 347 25.88 10.63 -7.87
CA ALA A 347 26.05 10.11 -6.51
C ALA A 347 26.17 8.58 -6.48
N ILE A 348 25.39 7.85 -7.31
CA ILE A 348 25.51 6.41 -7.46
C ILE A 348 26.91 6.02 -7.93
N GLN A 349 27.42 6.65 -8.99
CA GLN A 349 28.75 6.32 -9.53
C GLN A 349 29.87 6.63 -8.52
N ARG A 350 29.76 7.73 -7.77
CA ARG A 350 30.71 8.09 -6.71
C ARG A 350 30.66 7.11 -5.54
N GLY A 351 29.46 6.72 -5.10
CA GLY A 351 29.31 5.74 -4.01
C GLY A 351 29.89 4.37 -4.38
N LEU A 352 29.64 3.92 -5.62
CA LEU A 352 30.24 2.68 -6.14
C LEU A 352 31.76 2.82 -6.32
N GLY A 353 32.27 3.98 -6.76
CA GLY A 353 33.70 4.26 -6.84
C GLY A 353 34.39 4.12 -5.47
N GLN A 354 33.81 4.72 -4.42
CA GLN A 354 34.30 4.59 -3.04
C GLN A 354 34.26 3.13 -2.55
N HIS A 355 33.20 2.40 -2.86
CA HIS A 355 33.12 0.98 -2.56
C HIS A 355 34.24 0.19 -3.24
N ASN A 356 34.49 0.44 -4.52
CA ASN A 356 35.49 -0.26 -5.31
C ASN A 356 36.91 0.02 -4.84
N GLU A 357 37.19 1.24 -4.38
CA GLU A 357 38.47 1.58 -3.74
C GLU A 357 38.70 0.78 -2.46
N ALA A 358 37.65 0.61 -1.65
CA ALA A 358 37.71 -0.18 -0.41
C ALA A 358 37.73 -1.71 -0.68
N HIS A 359 37.17 -2.16 -1.80
CA HIS A 359 37.02 -3.60 -2.15
C HIS A 359 37.55 -3.90 -3.58
N PRO A 360 38.85 -3.71 -3.86
CA PRO A 360 39.40 -3.79 -5.21
C PRO A 360 39.30 -5.20 -5.84
N ASN A 361 39.10 -6.24 -5.05
CA ASN A 361 39.00 -7.61 -5.53
C ASN A 361 37.58 -7.96 -6.05
N ILE A 362 36.55 -7.17 -5.70
CA ILE A 362 35.15 -7.41 -6.07
C ILE A 362 34.52 -6.06 -6.45
N PRO A 363 34.97 -5.42 -7.53
CA PRO A 363 34.45 -4.13 -7.93
C PRO A 363 33.03 -4.24 -8.51
N ILE A 364 32.17 -3.29 -8.21
CA ILE A 364 30.82 -3.16 -8.72
C ILE A 364 30.78 -2.04 -9.77
N TYR A 365 30.42 -2.38 -11.01
CA TYR A 365 30.23 -1.43 -12.08
C TYR A 365 28.76 -1.40 -12.51
N VAL A 366 28.22 -0.18 -12.64
CA VAL A 366 26.84 0.05 -13.01
C VAL A 366 26.77 0.95 -14.22
N ARG A 367 25.94 0.60 -15.19
CA ARG A 367 25.55 1.43 -16.32
C ARG A 367 24.35 2.26 -15.91
N ILE A 368 24.30 3.55 -16.29
CA ILE A 368 23.15 4.41 -16.00
C ILE A 368 22.68 5.08 -17.28
N GLY A 369 21.36 5.04 -17.52
CA GLY A 369 20.70 5.67 -18.66
C GLY A 369 19.58 6.60 -18.20
N LEU A 370 19.56 7.85 -18.73
CA LEU A 370 18.54 8.84 -18.43
C LEU A 370 17.81 9.30 -19.69
N ASN A 371 16.50 9.44 -19.57
CA ASN A 371 15.64 10.13 -20.52
C ASN A 371 14.56 10.91 -19.80
N ALA A 372 13.96 11.92 -20.46
CA ALA A 372 12.85 12.69 -19.91
C ALA A 372 11.68 12.68 -20.89
N GLY A 373 10.46 12.66 -20.37
CA GLY A 373 9.24 12.68 -21.16
C GLY A 373 8.01 12.45 -20.30
N GLU A 374 6.88 12.25 -20.94
CA GLU A 374 5.58 12.00 -20.29
C GLU A 374 5.23 10.50 -20.43
N PRO A 375 5.60 9.65 -19.48
CA PRO A 375 5.23 8.24 -19.50
C PRO A 375 3.76 8.06 -19.12
N VAL A 376 3.18 6.95 -19.54
CA VAL A 376 1.88 6.49 -19.05
C VAL A 376 2.11 5.74 -17.75
N ALA A 377 1.44 6.19 -16.69
CA ALA A 377 1.46 5.50 -15.41
C ALA A 377 0.31 4.48 -15.35
N GLU A 378 0.63 3.21 -15.14
CA GLU A 378 -0.33 2.10 -15.00
C GLU A 378 0.14 1.16 -13.88
N GLU A 379 -0.73 0.83 -12.94
CA GLU A 379 -0.49 -0.12 -11.83
C GLU A 379 0.81 0.11 -11.01
N ALA A 380 1.20 1.36 -10.80
CA ALA A 380 2.47 1.76 -10.15
C ALA A 380 3.74 1.44 -10.95
N ASP A 381 3.60 1.18 -12.24
CA ASP A 381 4.68 1.12 -13.22
C ASP A 381 4.56 2.31 -14.21
N LEU A 382 5.62 2.55 -14.95
CA LEU A 382 5.65 3.57 -15.98
C LEU A 382 5.90 2.91 -17.33
N PHE A 383 5.10 3.30 -18.33
CA PHE A 383 5.15 2.76 -19.68
C PHE A 383 5.32 3.88 -20.72
N GLY A 384 5.64 3.51 -21.93
CA GLY A 384 5.70 4.40 -23.08
C GLY A 384 7.10 4.58 -23.62
N THR A 385 7.18 5.35 -24.69
CA THR A 385 8.39 5.57 -25.50
C THR A 385 9.54 6.17 -24.68
N SER A 386 9.23 7.09 -23.75
CA SER A 386 10.24 7.71 -22.87
C SER A 386 10.91 6.71 -21.93
N VAL A 387 10.14 5.74 -21.40
CA VAL A 387 10.64 4.67 -20.52
C VAL A 387 11.52 3.70 -21.32
N GLN A 388 11.04 3.28 -22.49
CA GLN A 388 11.79 2.37 -23.36
C GLN A 388 13.11 2.99 -23.81
N ALA A 389 13.11 4.30 -24.15
CA ALA A 389 14.32 5.01 -24.52
C ALA A 389 15.34 5.03 -23.36
N ALA A 390 14.93 5.37 -22.13
CA ALA A 390 15.81 5.35 -20.96
C ALA A 390 16.46 3.98 -20.71
N ALA A 391 15.68 2.89 -20.82
CA ALA A 391 16.18 1.52 -20.69
C ALA A 391 17.20 1.17 -21.79
N ARG A 392 16.96 1.59 -23.03
CA ARG A 392 17.89 1.36 -24.15
C ARG A 392 19.16 2.20 -24.03
N ILE A 393 19.05 3.43 -23.55
CA ILE A 393 20.21 4.28 -23.25
C ILE A 393 21.09 3.64 -22.17
N CYS A 394 20.49 3.11 -21.11
CA CYS A 394 21.19 2.36 -20.06
C CYS A 394 21.93 1.16 -20.65
N ALA A 395 21.27 0.34 -21.45
CA ALA A 395 21.90 -0.81 -22.11
C ALA A 395 23.03 -0.45 -23.09
N HIS A 396 23.04 0.81 -23.61
CA HIS A 396 24.07 1.33 -24.51
C HIS A 396 25.25 1.93 -23.74
N ALA A 397 25.06 2.28 -22.45
CA ALA A 397 26.10 2.91 -21.64
C ALA A 397 27.24 1.91 -21.36
N PRO A 398 28.51 2.35 -21.41
CA PRO A 398 29.63 1.56 -20.91
C PRO A 398 29.54 1.38 -19.38
N PRO A 399 30.15 0.33 -18.82
CA PRO A 399 30.24 0.13 -17.39
C PRO A 399 30.85 1.34 -16.65
N GLY A 400 30.24 1.75 -15.54
CA GLY A 400 30.69 2.90 -14.77
C GLY A 400 30.37 4.27 -15.40
N ARG A 401 29.57 4.31 -16.47
CA ARG A 401 29.22 5.57 -17.18
C ARG A 401 27.75 5.90 -17.09
N ILE A 402 27.46 7.19 -17.26
CA ILE A 402 26.12 7.76 -17.27
C ILE A 402 25.87 8.30 -18.67
N LEU A 403 24.87 7.77 -19.37
CA LEU A 403 24.40 8.32 -20.64
C LEU A 403 23.02 8.96 -20.50
N ALA A 404 22.82 10.07 -21.19
CA ALA A 404 21.57 10.82 -21.21
C ALA A 404 21.16 11.16 -22.64
N ALA A 405 19.85 11.16 -22.91
CA ALA A 405 19.29 11.69 -24.14
C ALA A 405 19.46 13.21 -24.22
N ASP A 406 19.42 13.78 -25.43
CA ASP A 406 19.54 15.24 -25.66
C ASP A 406 18.50 16.07 -24.90
N VAL A 407 17.28 15.56 -24.75
CA VAL A 407 16.23 16.22 -23.96
C VAL A 407 16.64 16.44 -22.50
N VAL A 408 17.38 15.50 -21.90
CA VAL A 408 17.91 15.62 -20.52
C VAL A 408 18.95 16.75 -20.47
N ARG A 409 19.85 16.81 -21.42
CA ARG A 409 20.87 17.88 -21.53
C ARG A 409 20.20 19.26 -21.71
N GLN A 410 19.17 19.34 -22.59
CA GLN A 410 18.44 20.60 -22.82
C GLN A 410 17.73 21.09 -21.57
N LEU A 411 17.04 20.21 -20.83
CA LEU A 411 16.34 20.53 -19.57
C LEU A 411 17.29 20.82 -18.41
N ALA A 412 18.54 20.36 -18.50
CA ALA A 412 19.60 20.64 -17.54
C ALA A 412 20.41 21.90 -17.85
N ALA A 413 20.10 22.62 -18.94
CA ALA A 413 20.83 23.82 -19.33
C ALA A 413 20.86 24.86 -18.19
N GLY A 414 22.04 25.41 -17.92
CA GLY A 414 22.25 26.40 -16.86
C GLY A 414 22.36 25.84 -15.44
N LYS A 415 22.32 24.50 -15.23
CA LYS A 415 22.42 23.87 -13.90
C LYS A 415 23.81 23.34 -13.53
N GLY A 416 24.83 23.65 -14.32
CA GLY A 416 26.23 23.32 -13.97
C GLY A 416 26.68 21.90 -14.28
N PHE A 417 25.89 21.10 -14.97
CA PHE A 417 26.28 19.75 -15.40
C PHE A 417 27.14 19.76 -16.66
N HIS A 418 28.14 18.89 -16.73
CA HIS A 418 29.00 18.74 -17.88
C HIS A 418 28.60 17.53 -18.72
N PHE A 419 28.38 17.77 -20.03
CA PHE A 419 27.97 16.78 -20.99
C PHE A 419 29.00 16.65 -22.10
N VAL A 420 29.38 15.42 -22.43
CA VAL A 420 30.24 15.09 -23.57
C VAL A 420 29.41 14.40 -24.64
N ASP A 421 29.37 14.98 -25.84
CA ASP A 421 28.61 14.45 -26.97
C ASP A 421 29.19 13.08 -27.41
N GLN A 422 28.35 12.05 -27.40
CA GLN A 422 28.69 10.68 -27.83
C GLN A 422 28.17 10.39 -29.25
N GLY A 423 27.59 11.40 -29.95
CA GLY A 423 27.02 11.24 -31.26
C GLY A 423 25.64 10.60 -31.31
N GLU A 424 25.25 10.13 -32.48
CA GLU A 424 23.98 9.47 -32.70
C GLU A 424 24.10 7.95 -32.53
N ALA A 425 23.17 7.38 -31.77
CA ALA A 425 23.08 5.96 -31.53
C ALA A 425 21.73 5.40 -31.99
N LYS A 426 21.76 4.29 -32.71
CA LYS A 426 20.54 3.58 -33.11
C LYS A 426 20.09 2.67 -31.97
N LEU A 427 19.08 3.08 -31.24
CA LEU A 427 18.52 2.28 -30.13
C LEU A 427 17.56 1.23 -30.68
N LYS A 428 17.64 0.00 -30.14
CA LYS A 428 16.80 -1.13 -30.58
C LYS A 428 15.31 -0.82 -30.37
N GLY A 429 14.52 -0.87 -31.46
CA GLY A 429 13.08 -0.60 -31.43
C GLY A 429 12.70 0.85 -31.72
N PHE A 430 13.66 1.70 -32.07
CA PHE A 430 13.44 3.08 -32.52
C PHE A 430 13.88 3.23 -33.96
N GLU A 431 13.07 3.92 -34.76
CA GLU A 431 13.38 4.19 -36.17
C GLU A 431 14.41 5.30 -36.31
N GLU A 432 14.26 6.38 -35.55
CA GLU A 432 15.16 7.52 -35.54
C GLU A 432 16.33 7.33 -34.56
N PRO A 433 17.55 7.77 -34.90
CA PRO A 433 18.69 7.72 -33.99
C PRO A 433 18.52 8.72 -32.86
N TYR A 434 19.01 8.35 -31.67
CA TYR A 434 19.06 9.20 -30.48
C TYR A 434 20.44 9.82 -30.35
N ARG A 435 20.52 11.14 -30.17
CA ARG A 435 21.76 11.80 -29.82
C ARG A 435 21.98 11.62 -28.32
N LEU A 436 23.12 11.04 -27.95
CA LEU A 436 23.46 10.69 -26.59
C LEU A 436 24.60 11.54 -26.06
N TYR A 437 24.56 11.79 -24.77
CA TYR A 437 25.57 12.56 -24.05
C TYR A 437 26.03 11.79 -22.81
N GLU A 438 27.33 11.74 -22.61
CA GLU A 438 27.89 11.24 -21.37
C GLU A 438 27.86 12.37 -20.32
N VAL A 439 27.37 12.05 -19.12
CA VAL A 439 27.40 12.94 -17.97
C VAL A 439 28.71 12.72 -17.22
N VAL A 440 29.52 13.75 -17.09
CA VAL A 440 30.83 13.65 -16.41
C VAL A 440 30.61 13.79 -14.90
N CYS A 441 31.14 12.82 -14.12
CA CYS A 441 31.04 12.76 -12.65
C CYS A 441 32.06 13.65 -11.92
#